data_9de788afdc0760aa8d3ba800a8f30f33
#
_entry.id   9de788afdc0760aa8d3ba800a8f30f33
#
_cell.length_a   1.000
_cell.length_b   1.000
_cell.length_c   1.000
_cell.angle_alpha   90.00
_cell.angle_beta   90.00
_cell.angle_gamma   90.00
#
_symmetry.space_group_name_H-M   'P 1'
#
loop_
_entity.id
_entity.type
_entity.pdbx_description
1 polymer ?
#
loop_
_entity_poly.entity_id
_entity_poly.type
_entity_poly.pdbx_seq_one_letter_code
_entity_poly.pdbx_strand_id
1 'polypeptide(L)'
;MDKVRIIPLKSVNGVPFGATKEEVRKALGSDYENSLELIEKNKDAFESKEIKEIEESFKALYQHMGKDPNTFEWPDISEFEEDNDTYNLVQIEYEDDKFVSATIYAQDLKHLTVFDHDCSDLEIEKILTLANDFEWDEEDTTWMSKSKQIAIYCSIGKRKIDSITFGCPGYFDYLEEES
;
A
#
# COMPACT_ATOMS: atom_id res chain seq x y z
N MET A 1 -11.50 -8.21 -12.49
CA MET A 1 -11.63 -6.73 -12.73
C MET A 1 -10.76 -6.38 -13.92
N ASP A 2 -11.28 -5.64 -14.93
CA ASP A 2 -10.53 -5.35 -16.17
C ASP A 2 -10.00 -3.90 -16.23
N LYS A 3 -10.55 -3.03 -15.42
CA LYS A 3 -10.15 -1.61 -15.29
C LYS A 3 -10.37 -1.12 -13.87
N VAL A 4 -9.53 -0.17 -13.46
CA VAL A 4 -9.67 0.57 -12.20
C VAL A 4 -10.00 2.02 -12.53
N ARG A 5 -11.14 2.49 -12.05
CA ARG A 5 -11.56 3.89 -12.16
C ARG A 5 -11.53 4.55 -10.80
N ILE A 6 -10.73 5.61 -10.69
CA ILE A 6 -10.57 6.36 -9.45
C ILE A 6 -11.12 7.77 -9.62
N ILE A 7 -11.92 8.18 -8.66
CA ILE A 7 -12.28 9.58 -8.43
C ILE A 7 -11.63 9.96 -7.10
N PRO A 8 -10.49 10.65 -7.11
CA PRO A 8 -9.76 11.02 -5.90
C PRO A 8 -10.64 11.65 -4.83
N LEU A 9 -10.40 11.33 -3.57
CA LEU A 9 -11.18 11.71 -2.39
C LEU A 9 -12.63 11.15 -2.36
N LYS A 10 -13.05 10.37 -3.36
CA LYS A 10 -14.44 9.91 -3.45
C LYS A 10 -14.58 8.41 -3.53
N SER A 11 -13.97 7.78 -4.54
CA SER A 11 -14.29 6.37 -4.80
C SER A 11 -13.28 5.67 -5.71
N VAL A 12 -13.28 4.33 -5.61
CA VAL A 12 -12.62 3.40 -6.53
C VAL A 12 -13.69 2.48 -7.13
N ASN A 13 -13.82 2.44 -8.44
CA ASN A 13 -14.87 1.70 -9.17
C ASN A 13 -16.30 1.95 -8.64
N GLY A 14 -16.56 3.18 -8.17
CA GLY A 14 -17.84 3.57 -7.59
C GLY A 14 -18.02 3.20 -6.11
N VAL A 15 -17.09 2.48 -5.50
CA VAL A 15 -17.09 2.18 -4.06
C VAL A 15 -16.49 3.41 -3.33
N PRO A 16 -17.22 4.07 -2.43
CA PRO A 16 -16.72 5.26 -1.76
C PRO A 16 -15.63 4.91 -0.73
N PHE A 17 -14.67 5.80 -0.53
CA PHE A 17 -13.81 5.75 0.64
C PHE A 17 -14.67 5.80 1.91
N GLY A 18 -14.27 5.08 2.96
CA GLY A 18 -15.02 4.91 4.19
C GLY A 18 -16.10 3.82 4.13
N ALA A 19 -16.32 3.17 2.97
CA ALA A 19 -17.14 1.96 2.89
C ALA A 19 -16.57 0.85 3.79
N THR A 20 -17.42 -0.01 4.33
CA THR A 20 -16.93 -1.17 5.09
C THR A 20 -16.25 -2.18 4.18
N LYS A 21 -15.38 -3.00 4.75
CA LYS A 21 -14.72 -4.10 4.05
C LYS A 21 -15.71 -5.03 3.36
N GLU A 22 -16.85 -5.33 4.01
CA GLU A 22 -17.92 -6.15 3.43
C GLU A 22 -18.55 -5.47 2.20
N GLU A 23 -18.81 -4.16 2.26
CA GLU A 23 -19.36 -3.40 1.12
C GLU A 23 -18.38 -3.37 -0.05
N VAL A 24 -17.08 -3.19 0.21
CA VAL A 24 -16.02 -3.23 -0.80
C VAL A 24 -15.98 -4.62 -1.47
N ARG A 25 -15.90 -5.69 -0.68
CA ARG A 25 -15.86 -7.08 -1.17
C ARG A 25 -17.09 -7.43 -1.97
N LYS A 26 -18.27 -6.99 -1.55
CA LYS A 26 -19.50 -7.15 -2.29
C LYS A 26 -19.51 -6.43 -3.64
N ALA A 27 -18.92 -5.26 -3.71
CA ALA A 27 -18.91 -4.44 -4.92
C ALA A 27 -17.79 -4.85 -5.90
N LEU A 28 -16.60 -5.19 -5.43
CA LEU A 28 -15.44 -5.53 -6.25
C LEU A 28 -15.35 -7.03 -6.58
N GLY A 29 -16.06 -7.87 -5.84
CA GLY A 29 -16.10 -9.32 -6.03
C GLY A 29 -15.25 -10.09 -5.05
N SER A 30 -15.26 -11.42 -5.17
CA SER A 30 -14.60 -12.35 -4.24
C SER A 30 -13.22 -12.82 -4.71
N ASP A 31 -12.70 -12.27 -5.79
CA ASP A 31 -11.39 -12.65 -6.33
C ASP A 31 -10.32 -11.70 -5.76
N TYR A 32 -10.02 -11.90 -4.48
CA TYR A 32 -9.01 -11.14 -3.73
C TYR A 32 -8.22 -12.07 -2.82
N GLU A 33 -7.02 -11.63 -2.43
CA GLU A 33 -6.22 -12.19 -1.35
C GLU A 33 -6.15 -11.16 -0.21
N ASN A 34 -6.52 -11.56 1.01
CA ASN A 34 -6.42 -10.69 2.17
C ASN A 34 -5.14 -10.97 2.95
N SER A 35 -4.40 -9.94 3.33
CA SER A 35 -3.10 -10.04 4.01
C SER A 35 -3.21 -10.75 5.35
N LEU A 36 -4.18 -10.37 6.20
CA LEU A 36 -4.36 -10.98 7.52
C LEU A 36 -4.84 -12.44 7.42
N GLU A 37 -5.74 -12.73 6.47
CA GLU A 37 -6.20 -14.10 6.23
C GLU A 37 -5.06 -15.01 5.73
N LEU A 38 -4.12 -14.46 4.92
CA LEU A 38 -2.92 -15.18 4.49
C LEU A 38 -1.96 -15.44 5.64
N ILE A 39 -1.73 -14.46 6.52
CA ILE A 39 -0.90 -14.61 7.71
C ILE A 39 -1.47 -15.70 8.61
N GLU A 40 -2.76 -15.62 8.95
CA GLU A 40 -3.41 -16.62 9.80
C GLU A 40 -3.36 -18.03 9.19
N LYS A 41 -3.61 -18.15 7.88
CA LYS A 41 -3.54 -19.42 7.16
C LYS A 41 -2.13 -20.03 7.13
N ASN A 42 -1.09 -19.20 7.12
CA ASN A 42 0.30 -19.61 7.06
C ASN A 42 0.98 -19.62 8.44
N LYS A 43 0.26 -19.35 9.52
CA LYS A 43 0.80 -19.29 10.89
C LYS A 43 1.59 -20.54 11.28
N ASP A 44 1.09 -21.72 10.93
CA ASP A 44 1.79 -22.99 11.15
C ASP A 44 3.08 -23.11 10.31
N ALA A 45 3.15 -22.44 9.15
CA ALA A 45 4.35 -22.42 8.32
C ALA A 45 5.47 -21.58 8.93
N PHE A 46 5.13 -20.54 9.73
CA PHE A 46 6.10 -19.76 10.49
C PHE A 46 6.74 -20.54 11.64
N GLU A 47 6.17 -21.67 12.04
CA GLU A 47 6.82 -22.62 12.95
C GLU A 47 7.76 -23.61 12.22
N SER A 48 7.95 -23.43 10.92
CA SER A 48 8.76 -24.31 10.09
C SER A 48 10.24 -24.31 10.50
N LYS A 49 10.94 -25.38 10.09
CA LYS A 49 12.39 -25.51 10.32
C LYS A 49 13.17 -24.32 9.74
N GLU A 50 12.72 -23.76 8.62
CA GLU A 50 13.35 -22.65 7.92
C GLU A 50 13.31 -21.35 8.76
N ILE A 51 12.19 -21.07 9.41
CA ILE A 51 12.07 -19.90 10.30
C ILE A 51 12.96 -20.06 11.54
N LYS A 52 13.06 -21.26 12.11
CA LYS A 52 13.98 -21.52 13.22
C LYS A 52 15.46 -21.33 12.82
N GLU A 53 15.83 -21.72 11.60
CA GLU A 53 17.17 -21.50 11.08
C GLU A 53 17.47 -20.00 10.86
N ILE A 54 16.47 -19.22 10.45
CA ILE A 54 16.55 -17.77 10.34
C ILE A 54 16.69 -17.12 11.72
N GLU A 55 15.88 -17.54 12.70
CA GLU A 55 15.96 -17.06 14.09
C GLU A 55 17.33 -17.33 14.71
N GLU A 56 17.87 -18.54 14.53
CA GLU A 56 19.22 -18.87 14.99
C GLU A 56 20.29 -17.99 14.35
N SER A 57 20.11 -17.64 13.07
CA SER A 57 21.01 -16.73 12.34
C SER A 57 20.98 -15.33 12.92
N PHE A 58 19.79 -14.79 13.25
CA PHE A 58 19.65 -13.50 13.92
C PHE A 58 20.22 -13.50 15.34
N LYS A 59 20.00 -14.57 16.11
CA LYS A 59 20.61 -14.73 17.45
C LYS A 59 22.15 -14.74 17.38
N ALA A 60 22.70 -15.42 16.37
CA ALA A 60 24.16 -15.40 16.14
C ALA A 60 24.68 -14.00 15.77
N LEU A 61 23.90 -13.23 14.98
CA LEU A 61 24.23 -11.84 14.67
C LEU A 61 24.18 -10.96 15.91
N TYR A 62 23.19 -11.12 16.78
CA TYR A 62 23.09 -10.40 18.08
C TYR A 62 24.32 -10.68 18.94
N GLN A 63 24.75 -11.94 19.04
CA GLN A 63 25.95 -12.31 19.76
C GLN A 63 27.21 -11.65 19.17
N HIS A 64 27.32 -11.62 17.85
CA HIS A 64 28.43 -10.95 17.16
C HIS A 64 28.45 -9.43 17.41
N MET A 65 27.30 -8.82 17.60
CA MET A 65 27.13 -7.40 17.97
C MET A 65 27.35 -7.15 19.48
N GLY A 66 27.72 -8.17 20.28
CA GLY A 66 27.91 -8.06 21.73
C GLY A 66 26.62 -7.95 22.54
N LYS A 67 25.47 -8.31 21.94
CA LYS A 67 24.17 -8.39 22.61
C LYS A 67 23.90 -9.82 23.09
N ASP A 68 23.06 -9.97 24.11
CA ASP A 68 22.63 -11.32 24.56
C ASP A 68 21.68 -11.91 23.49
N PRO A 69 22.02 -13.06 22.87
CA PRO A 69 21.18 -13.70 21.86
C PRO A 69 19.80 -14.15 22.41
N ASN A 70 19.66 -14.34 23.73
CA ASN A 70 18.40 -14.72 24.35
C ASN A 70 17.44 -13.52 24.50
N THR A 71 17.91 -12.31 24.27
CA THR A 71 17.07 -11.11 24.22
C THR A 71 16.56 -10.79 22.80
N PHE A 72 16.87 -11.65 21.83
CA PHE A 72 16.28 -11.51 20.50
C PHE A 72 14.79 -11.87 20.58
N GLU A 73 13.97 -10.91 20.25
CA GLU A 73 12.54 -11.08 20.03
C GLU A 73 12.27 -10.74 18.57
N TRP A 74 11.42 -11.52 17.92
CA TRP A 74 10.89 -11.13 16.62
C TRP A 74 10.17 -9.79 16.82
N PRO A 75 10.33 -8.83 15.87
CA PRO A 75 9.46 -7.65 15.87
C PRO A 75 8.00 -8.14 15.93
N ASP A 76 7.20 -7.46 16.72
CA ASP A 76 5.77 -7.77 16.74
C ASP A 76 5.21 -7.50 15.34
N ILE A 77 4.99 -8.58 14.60
CA ILE A 77 4.51 -8.48 13.21
C ILE A 77 3.13 -7.83 13.18
N SER A 78 2.37 -7.89 14.28
CA SER A 78 1.06 -7.25 14.37
C SER A 78 1.12 -5.73 14.26
N GLU A 79 2.26 -5.11 14.61
CA GLU A 79 2.48 -3.67 14.41
C GLU A 79 2.68 -3.30 12.92
N PHE A 80 2.94 -4.28 12.06
CA PHE A 80 3.14 -4.11 10.61
C PHE A 80 2.03 -4.77 9.78
N GLU A 81 1.01 -5.32 10.43
CA GLU A 81 -0.10 -6.00 9.77
C GLU A 81 -1.10 -4.97 9.23
N GLU A 82 -0.86 -4.47 8.04
CA GLU A 82 -1.85 -3.72 7.29
C GLU A 82 -2.97 -4.66 6.82
N ASP A 83 -4.22 -4.29 7.06
CA ASP A 83 -5.38 -5.04 6.59
C ASP A 83 -5.69 -4.67 5.13
N ASN A 84 -5.21 -5.49 4.22
CA ASN A 84 -5.30 -5.25 2.78
C ASN A 84 -6.05 -6.36 2.06
N ASP A 85 -6.93 -6.00 1.12
CA ASP A 85 -7.43 -6.90 0.08
C ASP A 85 -6.71 -6.61 -1.24
N THR A 86 -5.97 -7.59 -1.76
CA THR A 86 -5.29 -7.49 -3.05
C THR A 86 -6.12 -8.14 -4.14
N TYR A 87 -6.67 -7.31 -5.02
CA TYR A 87 -7.31 -7.72 -6.27
C TYR A 87 -6.26 -7.73 -7.40
N ASN A 88 -6.62 -8.28 -8.56
CA ASN A 88 -5.68 -8.40 -9.68
C ASN A 88 -5.09 -7.07 -10.21
N LEU A 89 -5.72 -5.91 -9.96
CA LEU A 89 -5.28 -4.60 -10.46
C LEU A 89 -5.15 -3.53 -9.38
N VAL A 90 -5.60 -3.79 -8.16
CA VAL A 90 -5.62 -2.78 -7.08
C VAL A 90 -5.51 -3.46 -5.73
N GLN A 91 -4.73 -2.89 -4.85
CA GLN A 91 -4.70 -3.21 -3.43
C GLN A 91 -5.56 -2.20 -2.69
N ILE A 92 -6.45 -2.69 -1.84
CA ILE A 92 -7.35 -1.90 -1.01
C ILE A 92 -6.93 -2.06 0.44
N GLU A 93 -6.70 -0.96 1.12
CA GLU A 93 -6.31 -0.92 2.54
C GLU A 93 -7.50 -0.52 3.41
N TYR A 94 -7.56 -1.14 4.57
CA TYR A 94 -8.59 -0.89 5.57
C TYR A 94 -7.97 -0.46 6.91
N GLU A 95 -8.60 0.52 7.53
CA GLU A 95 -8.35 0.95 8.89
C GLU A 95 -9.70 0.93 9.65
N ASP A 96 -9.76 0.25 10.78
CA ASP A 96 -11.01 0.06 11.55
C ASP A 96 -12.19 -0.45 10.69
N ASP A 97 -11.94 -1.44 9.84
CA ASP A 97 -12.92 -2.00 8.89
C ASP A 97 -13.42 -1.00 7.82
N LYS A 98 -12.71 0.13 7.64
CA LYS A 98 -13.06 1.15 6.65
C LYS A 98 -12.04 1.23 5.53
N PHE A 99 -12.51 1.33 4.31
CA PHE A 99 -11.68 1.55 3.13
C PHE A 99 -11.02 2.93 3.20
N VAL A 100 -9.69 2.95 3.39
CA VAL A 100 -8.92 4.19 3.55
C VAL A 100 -8.03 4.52 2.35
N SER A 101 -7.46 3.51 1.69
CA SER A 101 -6.60 3.75 0.55
C SER A 101 -6.70 2.69 -0.56
N ALA A 102 -6.28 3.06 -1.77
CA ALA A 102 -6.15 2.17 -2.92
C ALA A 102 -4.82 2.40 -3.62
N THR A 103 -4.05 1.33 -3.78
CA THR A 103 -2.75 1.34 -4.45
C THR A 103 -2.79 0.56 -5.76
N ILE A 104 -2.29 1.17 -6.84
CA ILE A 104 -2.12 0.57 -8.15
C ILE A 104 -0.63 0.50 -8.47
N TYR A 105 -0.13 -0.69 -8.75
CA TYR A 105 1.27 -0.92 -9.08
C TYR A 105 1.58 -0.62 -10.55
N ALA A 106 2.84 -0.34 -10.86
CA ALA A 106 3.31 0.10 -12.18
C ALA A 106 2.84 -0.78 -13.34
N GLN A 107 2.85 -2.12 -13.17
CA GLN A 107 2.42 -3.07 -14.20
C GLN A 107 0.94 -2.94 -14.56
N ASP A 108 0.12 -2.38 -13.67
CA ASP A 108 -1.34 -2.30 -13.77
C ASP A 108 -1.84 -0.89 -14.14
N LEU A 109 -0.95 0.11 -14.18
CA LEU A 109 -1.29 1.50 -14.52
C LEU A 109 -1.98 1.64 -15.88
N LYS A 110 -1.68 0.75 -16.84
CA LYS A 110 -2.34 0.68 -18.15
C LYS A 110 -3.85 0.43 -18.06
N HIS A 111 -4.35 -0.03 -16.92
CA HIS A 111 -5.75 -0.29 -16.64
C HIS A 111 -6.40 0.82 -15.79
N LEU A 112 -5.64 1.85 -15.42
CA LEU A 112 -6.07 2.93 -14.55
C LEU A 112 -6.72 4.07 -15.33
N THR A 113 -7.84 4.56 -14.80
CA THR A 113 -8.50 5.81 -15.23
C THR A 113 -8.70 6.69 -14.00
N VAL A 114 -8.22 7.92 -14.03
CA VAL A 114 -8.37 8.91 -12.96
C VAL A 114 -9.13 10.12 -13.48
N PHE A 115 -10.22 10.54 -12.82
CA PHE A 115 -11.10 11.62 -13.29
C PHE A 115 -11.54 11.49 -14.75
N ASP A 116 -11.77 10.27 -15.25
CA ASP A 116 -12.07 9.99 -16.66
C ASP A 116 -10.89 10.17 -17.65
N HIS A 117 -9.68 10.45 -17.15
CA HIS A 117 -8.46 10.42 -17.96
C HIS A 117 -7.88 9.00 -17.96
N ASP A 118 -7.73 8.45 -19.15
CA ASP A 118 -7.04 7.16 -19.34
C ASP A 118 -5.55 7.33 -19.01
N CYS A 119 -5.07 6.48 -18.11
CA CYS A 119 -3.69 6.53 -17.63
C CYS A 119 -2.77 5.51 -18.32
N SER A 120 -3.21 4.86 -19.39
CA SER A 120 -2.47 3.79 -20.08
C SER A 120 -1.11 4.21 -20.69
N ASP A 121 -0.93 5.50 -21.01
CA ASP A 121 0.28 6.06 -21.62
C ASP A 121 1.10 6.91 -20.62
N LEU A 122 1.11 6.53 -19.34
CA LEU A 122 1.59 7.43 -18.29
C LEU A 122 3.10 7.68 -18.29
N GLU A 123 3.45 8.78 -18.87
CA GLU A 123 4.59 9.58 -18.44
C GLU A 123 4.24 10.30 -17.15
N ILE A 124 5.14 10.33 -16.17
CA ILE A 124 4.91 10.97 -14.87
C ILE A 124 4.42 12.42 -15.00
N GLU A 125 4.90 13.14 -16.01
CA GLU A 125 4.51 14.51 -16.30
C GLU A 125 3.00 14.66 -16.54
N LYS A 126 2.35 13.65 -17.10
CA LYS A 126 0.89 13.64 -17.30
C LYS A 126 0.16 13.37 -15.99
N ILE A 127 0.66 12.49 -15.14
CA ILE A 127 0.05 12.23 -13.83
C ILE A 127 0.15 13.44 -12.94
N LEU A 128 1.27 14.15 -12.95
CA LEU A 128 1.45 15.36 -12.19
C LEU A 128 0.45 16.48 -12.58
N THR A 129 -0.22 16.35 -13.73
CA THR A 129 -1.33 17.27 -14.09
C THR A 129 -2.66 16.96 -13.39
N LEU A 130 -2.78 15.82 -12.70
CA LEU A 130 -4.00 15.45 -11.95
C LEU A 130 -4.25 16.36 -10.73
N ALA A 131 -3.20 17.00 -10.24
CA ALA A 131 -3.25 18.03 -9.22
C ALA A 131 -2.18 19.10 -9.51
N ASN A 132 -2.39 20.30 -8.98
CA ASN A 132 -1.47 21.43 -9.17
C ASN A 132 -0.58 21.69 -7.93
N ASP A 133 -0.66 20.83 -6.93
CA ASP A 133 0.03 20.90 -5.65
C ASP A 133 0.95 19.70 -5.37
N PHE A 134 1.38 18.99 -6.41
CA PHE A 134 2.36 17.93 -6.22
C PHE A 134 3.70 18.50 -5.77
N GLU A 135 4.19 17.99 -4.64
CA GLU A 135 5.51 18.26 -4.09
C GLU A 135 6.33 16.96 -4.08
N TRP A 136 7.65 17.09 -4.30
CA TRP A 136 8.56 15.95 -4.25
C TRP A 136 9.18 15.82 -2.87
N ASP A 137 9.02 14.66 -2.29
CA ASP A 137 9.73 14.24 -1.10
C ASP A 137 10.98 13.42 -1.49
N GLU A 138 12.16 13.90 -1.12
CA GLU A 138 13.44 13.22 -1.41
C GLU A 138 13.67 12.02 -0.50
N GLU A 139 13.15 12.01 0.70
CA GLU A 139 13.36 10.96 1.70
C GLU A 139 12.55 9.73 1.31
N ASP A 140 11.27 9.92 1.03
CA ASP A 140 10.37 8.84 0.63
C ASP A 140 10.36 8.55 -0.87
N THR A 141 11.11 9.32 -1.66
CA THR A 141 11.12 9.22 -3.13
C THR A 141 9.72 9.27 -3.75
N THR A 142 8.91 10.20 -3.27
CA THR A 142 7.48 10.27 -3.56
C THR A 142 7.06 11.66 -4.04
N TRP A 143 6.21 11.71 -5.09
CA TRP A 143 5.44 12.89 -5.41
C TRP A 143 4.11 12.84 -4.66
N MET A 144 3.79 13.88 -3.91
CA MET A 144 2.59 13.93 -3.09
C MET A 144 1.72 15.14 -3.40
N SER A 145 0.41 14.92 -3.55
CA SER A 145 -0.62 15.95 -3.57
C SER A 145 -1.53 15.79 -2.37
N LYS A 146 -1.40 16.69 -1.39
CA LYS A 146 -2.25 16.69 -0.19
C LYS A 146 -3.69 17.05 -0.53
N SER A 147 -3.92 18.01 -1.43
CA SER A 147 -5.28 18.42 -1.80
C SER A 147 -6.09 17.33 -2.50
N LYS A 148 -5.43 16.34 -3.11
CA LYS A 148 -6.05 15.21 -3.79
C LYS A 148 -5.82 13.88 -3.09
N GLN A 149 -5.02 13.86 -2.02
CA GLN A 149 -4.62 12.65 -1.31
C GLN A 149 -4.09 11.60 -2.28
N ILE A 150 -3.08 11.99 -3.07
CA ILE A 150 -2.41 11.14 -4.06
C ILE A 150 -0.93 11.10 -3.75
N ALA A 151 -0.36 9.89 -3.63
CA ALA A 151 1.07 9.66 -3.55
C ALA A 151 1.55 8.82 -4.74
N ILE A 152 2.66 9.23 -5.37
CA ILE A 152 3.29 8.56 -6.52
C ILE A 152 4.69 8.15 -6.10
N TYR A 153 4.88 6.87 -5.84
CA TYR A 153 6.17 6.30 -5.42
C TYR A 153 7.05 6.00 -6.64
N CYS A 154 8.35 6.35 -6.53
CA CYS A 154 9.31 6.24 -7.60
C CYS A 154 10.61 5.56 -7.14
N SER A 155 10.99 4.40 -7.72
CA SER A 155 12.20 3.65 -7.32
C SER A 155 13.51 4.23 -7.86
N ILE A 156 13.49 4.93 -8.99
CA ILE A 156 14.69 5.45 -9.64
C ILE A 156 14.48 6.91 -10.00
N GLY A 157 14.85 7.80 -9.07
CA GLY A 157 14.68 9.24 -9.25
C GLY A 157 13.20 9.61 -9.47
N LYS A 158 12.97 10.84 -9.93
CA LYS A 158 11.62 11.45 -10.02
C LYS A 158 10.73 10.96 -11.17
N ARG A 159 11.12 9.91 -11.91
CA ARG A 159 10.51 9.61 -13.22
C ARG A 159 9.93 8.22 -13.36
N LYS A 160 10.48 7.22 -12.67
CA LYS A 160 9.99 5.85 -12.80
C LYS A 160 8.98 5.55 -11.70
N ILE A 161 7.74 5.46 -12.07
CA ILE A 161 6.65 5.13 -11.17
C ILE A 161 6.69 3.66 -10.80
N ASP A 162 6.61 3.35 -9.51
CA ASP A 162 6.45 2.00 -8.98
C ASP A 162 5.01 1.72 -8.58
N SER A 163 4.37 2.71 -7.96
CA SER A 163 2.96 2.64 -7.60
C SER A 163 2.34 4.03 -7.45
N ILE A 164 1.02 4.07 -7.48
CA ILE A 164 0.22 5.25 -7.15
C ILE A 164 -0.79 4.86 -6.09
N THR A 165 -0.80 5.59 -4.98
CA THR A 165 -1.77 5.43 -3.89
C THR A 165 -2.73 6.61 -3.87
N PHE A 166 -4.01 6.30 -3.70
CA PHE A 166 -5.09 7.26 -3.54
C PHE A 166 -5.72 7.06 -2.17
N GLY A 167 -5.63 8.07 -1.31
CA GLY A 167 -6.16 8.04 0.05
C GLY A 167 -7.57 8.63 0.17
N CYS A 168 -8.24 8.28 1.25
CA CYS A 168 -9.43 8.99 1.71
C CYS A 168 -9.06 10.42 2.18
N PRO A 169 -10.02 11.32 2.42
CA PRO A 169 -9.72 12.63 2.98
C PRO A 169 -8.96 12.51 4.30
N GLY A 170 -7.78 13.14 4.39
CA GLY A 170 -6.91 13.13 5.58
C GLY A 170 -5.93 11.96 5.67
N TYR A 171 -5.93 11.04 4.70
CA TYR A 171 -5.06 9.85 4.73
C TYR A 171 -3.57 10.19 4.82
N PHE A 172 -3.11 11.25 4.14
CA PHE A 172 -1.71 11.70 4.17
C PHE A 172 -1.46 12.90 5.11
N ASP A 173 -2.39 13.26 5.99
CA ASP A 173 -2.24 14.44 6.85
C ASP A 173 -1.24 14.22 8.00
N TYR A 174 -0.97 12.96 8.38
CA TYR A 174 0.00 12.59 9.42
C TYR A 174 1.46 13.02 9.10
N LEU A 175 1.79 13.23 7.84
CA LEU A 175 3.12 13.66 7.41
C LEU A 175 3.45 15.13 7.79
N GLU A 176 2.53 15.86 8.40
CA GLU A 176 2.77 17.22 8.90
C GLU A 176 3.31 17.27 10.34
N GLU A 177 3.17 16.19 11.10
CA GLU A 177 3.53 16.18 12.54
C GLU A 177 5.02 15.91 12.79
N GLU A 178 5.78 15.47 11.77
CA GLU A 178 7.21 15.13 11.88
C GLU A 178 8.18 16.18 11.29
N SER A 179 7.72 17.35 10.89
CA SER A 179 8.55 18.40 10.25
C SER A 179 8.92 19.55 11.18
#